data_a565137ce1cbd1dd65f33b4a30d3ba51
#
_entry.id   a565137ce1cbd1dd65f33b4a30d3ba51
#
_cell.length_a   1.000
_cell.length_b   1.000
_cell.length_c   1.000
_cell.angle_alpha   90.00
_cell.angle_beta   90.00
_cell.angle_gamma   90.00
#
_symmetry.space_group_name_H-M   'P 1'
#
loop_
_entity.id
_entity.type
_entity.pdbx_description
1 polymer ?
#
loop_
_entity_poly.entity_id
_entity_poly.type
_entity_poly.pdbx_seq_one_letter_code
_entity_poly.pdbx_strand_id
1 'polypeptide(L)'
;PEFASLFCGAIYAGAWPVPLPLPTSFGGKESYIDQLAVQLESSDPTMLLYPAEIAGMAAAAAERQGCEGMSFQDFATLPEGDGALPEASPDDICYLQYSSGSTRFPHGVAVTHRALLNNLRGHGIGMKLVENDRCVSWLPWYHDMGLVGCLLSPIANQVSTDYLRTEDFARRPLAWLDLISRNEGTTLSYSPTFGYDICARRISSQSSVADRFDLSRWRLAGNGADMIRPDVMQNFVNAFADAGFKANAFLPSYGLAEATLAVTLMPPGEGITVELVEEERLSGRPRDLSRPARYRAIVNCGKPVLDMEVEIRGENGRAKGDHQIGKVWCKGPSVMHSYYRDPEATAACLVDGWLDTGDMGYM
;
A
#
# COMPACT_ATOMS: atom_id res chain seq x y z
N PRO A 1 -4.32 -18.52 0.80
CA PRO A 1 -4.36 -18.94 2.22
C PRO A 1 -2.97 -19.18 2.78
N GLU A 2 -2.12 -19.97 2.11
CA GLU A 2 -0.80 -20.41 2.59
C GLU A 2 0.11 -19.23 2.93
N PHE A 3 0.18 -18.22 2.07
CA PHE A 3 0.98 -17.01 2.33
C PHE A 3 0.61 -16.34 3.65
N ALA A 4 -0.69 -16.10 3.89
CA ALA A 4 -1.15 -15.43 5.10
C ALA A 4 -0.81 -16.24 6.36
N SER A 5 -1.01 -17.57 6.31
CA SER A 5 -0.66 -18.47 7.41
C SER A 5 0.84 -18.50 7.68
N LEU A 6 1.66 -18.58 6.62
CA LEU A 6 3.12 -18.58 6.74
C LEU A 6 3.66 -17.23 7.22
N PHE A 7 3.11 -16.12 6.73
CA PHE A 7 3.49 -14.78 7.16
C PHE A 7 3.22 -14.58 8.67
N CYS A 8 2.01 -14.87 9.11
CA CYS A 8 1.66 -14.78 10.53
C CYS A 8 2.44 -15.80 11.37
N GLY A 9 2.57 -17.04 10.89
CA GLY A 9 3.33 -18.09 11.57
C GLY A 9 4.80 -17.74 11.77
N ALA A 10 5.44 -17.13 10.77
CA ALA A 10 6.82 -16.65 10.89
C ALA A 10 6.94 -15.58 11.99
N ILE A 11 6.01 -14.62 12.04
CA ILE A 11 5.98 -13.60 13.11
C ILE A 11 5.83 -14.26 14.49
N TYR A 12 4.91 -15.21 14.63
CA TYR A 12 4.73 -15.95 15.90
C TYR A 12 5.96 -16.75 16.30
N ALA A 13 6.71 -17.26 15.33
CA ALA A 13 7.97 -17.98 15.57
C ALA A 13 9.16 -17.02 15.82
N GLY A 14 8.97 -15.71 15.85
CA GLY A 14 10.03 -14.71 16.04
C GLY A 14 10.90 -14.50 14.80
N ALA A 15 10.50 -15.02 13.65
CA ALA A 15 11.15 -14.75 12.37
C ALA A 15 10.58 -13.48 11.73
N TRP A 16 11.36 -12.87 10.84
CA TRP A 16 10.95 -11.67 10.10
C TRP A 16 10.58 -12.04 8.65
N PRO A 17 9.29 -12.24 8.34
CA PRO A 17 8.89 -12.52 6.98
C PRO A 17 9.17 -11.33 6.05
N VAL A 18 9.58 -11.66 4.82
CA VAL A 18 9.88 -10.69 3.77
C VAL A 18 9.00 -11.01 2.56
N PRO A 19 7.87 -10.32 2.38
CA PRO A 19 7.01 -10.51 1.21
C PRO A 19 7.71 -10.08 -0.07
N LEU A 20 7.80 -10.98 -1.04
CA LEU A 20 8.45 -10.74 -2.32
C LEU A 20 7.46 -10.88 -3.48
N PRO A 21 7.67 -10.13 -4.58
CA PRO A 21 6.79 -10.19 -5.75
C PRO A 21 6.86 -11.55 -6.45
N LEU A 22 5.73 -11.99 -6.97
CA LEU A 22 5.66 -13.12 -7.89
C LEU A 22 6.00 -12.68 -9.32
N PRO A 23 6.43 -13.63 -10.21
CA PRO A 23 6.73 -13.30 -11.59
C PRO A 23 5.50 -12.74 -12.31
N THR A 24 5.69 -11.67 -13.07
CA THR A 24 4.62 -11.12 -13.89
C THR A 24 4.49 -11.85 -15.21
N SER A 25 3.28 -11.90 -15.78
CA SER A 25 3.02 -12.59 -17.06
C SER A 25 3.83 -12.03 -18.25
N PHE A 26 4.39 -10.83 -18.13
CA PHE A 26 5.13 -10.13 -19.17
C PHE A 26 6.65 -10.12 -18.93
N GLY A 27 7.12 -10.59 -17.76
CA GLY A 27 8.53 -10.68 -17.41
C GLY A 27 9.17 -11.98 -17.95
N GLY A 28 10.42 -11.90 -18.42
CA GLY A 28 11.21 -13.10 -18.75
C GLY A 28 11.58 -13.88 -17.49
N LYS A 29 11.68 -15.21 -17.58
CA LYS A 29 12.08 -16.06 -16.45
C LYS A 29 13.41 -15.64 -15.84
N GLU A 30 14.40 -15.38 -16.68
CA GLU A 30 15.74 -14.97 -16.23
C GLU A 30 15.73 -13.63 -15.51
N SER A 31 14.98 -12.64 -16.04
CA SER A 31 14.84 -11.34 -15.40
C SER A 31 14.19 -11.44 -14.01
N TYR A 32 13.24 -12.35 -13.83
CA TYR A 32 12.65 -12.60 -12.51
C TYR A 32 13.64 -13.27 -11.55
N ILE A 33 14.42 -14.26 -12.03
CA ILE A 33 15.47 -14.91 -11.23
C ILE A 33 16.50 -13.87 -10.77
N ASP A 34 16.96 -13.00 -11.67
CA ASP A 34 17.91 -11.93 -11.36
C ASP A 34 17.35 -10.97 -10.30
N GLN A 35 16.10 -10.52 -10.49
CA GLN A 35 15.43 -9.65 -9.52
C GLN A 35 15.28 -10.32 -8.16
N LEU A 36 14.86 -11.59 -8.12
CA LEU A 36 14.70 -12.33 -6.89
C LEU A 36 16.05 -12.54 -6.19
N ALA A 37 17.11 -12.87 -6.94
CA ALA A 37 18.45 -13.03 -6.40
C ALA A 37 18.97 -11.74 -5.73
N VAL A 38 18.75 -10.58 -6.34
CA VAL A 38 19.10 -9.26 -5.74
C VAL A 38 18.33 -9.02 -4.43
N GLN A 39 17.05 -9.38 -4.39
CA GLN A 39 16.25 -9.24 -3.17
C GLN A 39 16.69 -10.19 -2.06
N LEU A 40 17.07 -11.44 -2.41
CA LEU A 40 17.65 -12.41 -1.47
C LEU A 40 19.01 -11.93 -0.93
N GLU A 41 19.87 -11.38 -1.79
CA GLU A 41 21.14 -10.79 -1.37
C GLU A 41 20.93 -9.66 -0.36
N SER A 42 20.00 -8.77 -0.64
CA SER A 42 19.69 -7.63 0.23
C SER A 42 19.06 -8.04 1.56
N SER A 43 18.17 -9.01 1.56
CA SER A 43 17.45 -9.47 2.76
C SER A 43 18.21 -10.53 3.56
N ASP A 44 19.16 -11.25 2.93
CA ASP A 44 19.97 -12.33 3.52
C ASP A 44 19.11 -13.29 4.37
N PRO A 45 18.10 -13.95 3.78
CA PRO A 45 17.16 -14.75 4.52
C PRO A 45 17.75 -16.13 4.85
N THR A 46 17.35 -16.70 5.96
CA THR A 46 17.68 -18.09 6.31
C THR A 46 17.01 -19.06 5.35
N MET A 47 15.79 -18.76 4.89
CA MET A 47 15.01 -19.66 4.03
C MET A 47 14.13 -18.87 3.06
N LEU A 48 13.99 -19.36 1.83
CA LEU A 48 13.02 -18.88 0.85
C LEU A 48 11.87 -19.88 0.73
N LEU A 49 10.66 -19.45 1.10
CA LEU A 49 9.44 -20.21 0.89
C LEU A 49 8.70 -19.72 -0.36
N TYR A 50 8.26 -20.65 -1.22
CA TYR A 50 7.65 -20.30 -2.51
C TYR A 50 6.50 -21.26 -2.89
N PRO A 51 5.53 -20.77 -3.69
CA PRO A 51 4.50 -21.64 -4.27
C PRO A 51 5.10 -22.55 -5.35
N ALA A 52 4.58 -23.76 -5.48
CA ALA A 52 5.13 -24.80 -6.38
C ALA A 52 5.22 -24.34 -7.85
N GLU A 53 4.33 -23.43 -8.29
CA GLU A 53 4.28 -22.94 -9.67
C GLU A 53 5.55 -22.21 -10.12
N ILE A 54 6.31 -21.66 -9.17
CA ILE A 54 7.56 -20.93 -9.45
C ILE A 54 8.81 -21.68 -8.97
N ALA A 55 8.69 -22.95 -8.54
CA ALA A 55 9.76 -23.70 -7.88
C ALA A 55 11.09 -23.65 -8.64
N GLY A 56 11.09 -23.86 -9.97
CA GLY A 56 12.32 -23.83 -10.76
C GLY A 56 13.02 -22.47 -10.79
N MET A 57 12.27 -21.36 -10.76
CA MET A 57 12.83 -20.00 -10.72
C MET A 57 13.30 -19.63 -9.30
N ALA A 58 12.51 -19.97 -8.30
CA ALA A 58 12.83 -19.72 -6.91
C ALA A 58 14.07 -20.50 -6.45
N ALA A 59 14.16 -21.78 -6.79
CA ALA A 59 15.33 -22.62 -6.51
C ALA A 59 16.60 -22.07 -7.18
N ALA A 60 16.52 -21.66 -8.45
CA ALA A 60 17.66 -21.08 -9.15
C ALA A 60 18.15 -19.76 -8.50
N ALA A 61 17.24 -18.91 -8.03
CA ALA A 61 17.61 -17.69 -7.32
C ALA A 61 18.21 -17.99 -5.94
N ALA A 62 17.61 -18.94 -5.20
CA ALA A 62 18.11 -19.37 -3.89
C ALA A 62 19.52 -19.99 -3.99
N GLU A 63 19.76 -20.85 -4.98
CA GLU A 63 21.07 -21.46 -5.23
C GLU A 63 22.15 -20.39 -5.50
N ARG A 64 21.84 -19.35 -6.29
CA ARG A 64 22.77 -18.24 -6.57
C ARG A 64 23.20 -17.49 -5.31
N GLN A 65 22.32 -17.42 -4.31
CA GLN A 65 22.59 -16.69 -3.05
C GLN A 65 22.96 -17.60 -1.89
N GLY A 66 23.03 -18.91 -2.10
CA GLY A 66 23.32 -19.87 -1.03
C GLY A 66 22.23 -19.95 0.04
N CYS A 67 21.00 -19.56 -0.29
CA CYS A 67 19.83 -19.60 0.59
C CYS A 67 19.11 -20.94 0.45
N GLU A 68 18.61 -21.48 1.57
CA GLU A 68 17.75 -22.67 1.52
C GLU A 68 16.38 -22.29 0.91
N GLY A 69 15.93 -23.10 -0.06
CA GLY A 69 14.65 -22.89 -0.74
C GLY A 69 13.71 -24.08 -0.57
N MET A 70 12.44 -23.80 -0.21
CA MET A 70 11.44 -24.84 0.00
C MET A 70 10.07 -24.41 -0.51
N SER A 71 9.31 -25.36 -1.11
CA SER A 71 7.94 -25.07 -1.49
C SER A 71 7.02 -24.99 -0.26
N PHE A 72 5.90 -24.24 -0.37
CA PHE A 72 4.89 -24.20 0.69
C PHE A 72 4.37 -25.59 1.06
N GLN A 73 4.24 -26.47 0.06
CA GLN A 73 3.76 -27.83 0.24
C GLN A 73 4.77 -28.68 1.03
N ASP A 74 6.05 -28.61 0.68
CA ASP A 74 7.09 -29.34 1.39
C ASP A 74 7.25 -28.84 2.81
N PHE A 75 7.22 -27.50 3.01
CA PHE A 75 7.25 -26.89 4.34
C PHE A 75 6.13 -27.41 5.23
N ALA A 76 4.91 -27.55 4.69
CA ALA A 76 3.75 -28.07 5.42
C ALA A 76 3.89 -29.55 5.84
N THR A 77 4.86 -30.30 5.30
CA THR A 77 5.14 -31.69 5.68
C THR A 77 6.20 -31.83 6.78
N LEU A 78 6.85 -30.73 7.16
CA LEU A 78 7.83 -30.76 8.23
C LEU A 78 7.15 -31.11 9.57
N PRO A 79 7.85 -31.83 10.46
CA PRO A 79 7.33 -32.13 11.78
C PRO A 79 7.07 -30.83 12.56
N GLU A 80 6.01 -30.85 13.36
CA GLU A 80 5.75 -29.74 14.27
C GLU A 80 6.89 -29.61 15.30
N GLY A 81 7.31 -28.38 15.54
CA GLY A 81 8.28 -28.08 16.58
C GLY A 81 7.66 -28.20 17.97
N ASP A 82 8.44 -28.62 18.93
CA ASP A 82 8.08 -28.72 20.35
C ASP A 82 8.57 -27.55 21.20
N GLY A 83 9.19 -26.57 20.57
CA GLY A 83 9.74 -25.36 21.22
C GLY A 83 8.66 -24.39 21.69
N ALA A 84 8.93 -23.71 22.80
CA ALA A 84 8.12 -22.58 23.23
C ALA A 84 8.28 -21.43 22.21
N LEU A 85 7.16 -20.75 21.91
CA LEU A 85 7.20 -19.54 21.07
C LEU A 85 8.00 -18.45 21.81
N PRO A 86 8.84 -17.68 21.11
CA PRO A 86 9.56 -16.59 21.74
C PRO A 86 8.60 -15.48 22.18
N GLU A 87 8.95 -14.81 23.27
CA GLU A 87 8.26 -13.58 23.66
C GLU A 87 8.74 -12.44 22.75
N ALA A 88 7.78 -11.70 22.17
CA ALA A 88 8.07 -10.55 21.34
C ALA A 88 7.91 -9.25 22.12
N SER A 89 8.90 -8.36 22.01
CA SER A 89 8.78 -6.98 22.50
C SER A 89 8.09 -6.10 21.46
N PRO A 90 7.35 -5.06 21.87
CA PRO A 90 6.79 -4.10 20.92
C PRO A 90 7.80 -3.46 19.97
N ASP A 91 9.04 -3.33 20.41
CA ASP A 91 10.11 -2.69 19.64
C ASP A 91 10.95 -3.66 18.81
N ASP A 92 10.67 -4.98 18.92
CA ASP A 92 11.27 -5.98 18.03
C ASP A 92 10.74 -5.80 16.61
N ILE A 93 11.60 -6.14 15.63
CA ILE A 93 11.21 -6.14 14.22
C ILE A 93 10.19 -7.25 13.99
N CYS A 94 9.09 -6.90 13.35
CA CYS A 94 7.99 -7.78 13.02
C CYS A 94 8.13 -8.38 11.63
N TYR A 95 8.52 -7.55 10.63
CA TYR A 95 8.73 -7.98 9.25
C TYR A 95 9.55 -6.94 8.48
N LEU A 96 10.04 -7.33 7.31
CA LEU A 96 10.67 -6.41 6.37
C LEU A 96 9.75 -6.18 5.16
N GLN A 97 9.52 -4.90 4.83
CA GLN A 97 8.78 -4.47 3.65
C GLN A 97 9.74 -3.84 2.65
N TYR A 98 9.86 -4.40 1.45
CA TYR A 98 10.61 -3.73 0.41
C TYR A 98 9.80 -2.57 -0.16
N SER A 99 10.36 -1.36 -0.12
CA SER A 99 9.73 -0.18 -0.70
C SER A 99 9.78 -0.26 -2.23
N SER A 100 8.73 0.25 -2.89
CA SER A 100 8.70 0.42 -4.35
C SER A 100 9.52 1.62 -4.83
N GLY A 101 10.33 2.22 -3.96
CA GLY A 101 10.99 3.51 -4.09
C GLY A 101 11.65 3.78 -5.43
N SER A 102 11.83 5.08 -5.73
CA SER A 102 12.44 5.62 -6.96
C SER A 102 13.92 5.25 -7.14
N THR A 103 14.50 4.52 -6.21
CA THR A 103 15.90 4.07 -6.24
C THR A 103 16.07 2.79 -7.04
N ARG A 104 17.20 2.65 -7.71
CA ARG A 104 17.56 1.48 -8.52
C ARG A 104 17.55 0.16 -7.72
N PHE A 105 17.67 0.25 -6.39
CA PHE A 105 17.62 -0.88 -5.44
C PHE A 105 16.61 -0.53 -4.34
N PRO A 106 15.52 -1.29 -4.19
CA PRO A 106 14.56 -1.06 -3.11
C PRO A 106 15.20 -1.37 -1.75
N HIS A 107 14.94 -0.50 -0.77
CA HIS A 107 15.38 -0.72 0.61
C HIS A 107 14.42 -1.64 1.36
N GLY A 108 14.95 -2.50 2.21
CA GLY A 108 14.17 -3.30 3.15
C GLY A 108 13.78 -2.45 4.36
N VAL A 109 12.54 -2.04 4.45
CA VAL A 109 11.98 -1.27 5.56
C VAL A 109 11.74 -2.20 6.75
N ALA A 110 12.42 -1.97 7.86
CA ALA A 110 12.25 -2.76 9.09
C ALA A 110 11.10 -2.19 9.92
N VAL A 111 9.98 -2.93 9.97
CA VAL A 111 8.76 -2.55 10.68
C VAL A 111 8.70 -3.28 12.01
N THR A 112 8.52 -2.56 13.13
CA THR A 112 8.36 -3.14 14.45
C THR A 112 6.92 -3.58 14.73
N HIS A 113 6.72 -4.44 15.75
CA HIS A 113 5.38 -4.79 16.22
C HIS A 113 4.59 -3.54 16.64
N ARG A 114 5.22 -2.61 17.33
CA ARG A 114 4.61 -1.32 17.72
C ARG A 114 4.14 -0.53 16.50
N ALA A 115 4.99 -0.41 15.49
CA ALA A 115 4.68 0.36 14.28
C ALA A 115 3.50 -0.27 13.52
N LEU A 116 3.53 -1.58 13.34
CA LEU A 116 2.44 -2.30 12.70
C LEU A 116 1.13 -2.13 13.47
N LEU A 117 1.10 -2.46 14.76
CA LEU A 117 -0.13 -2.43 15.56
C LEU A 117 -0.72 -1.02 15.66
N ASN A 118 0.12 0.02 15.78
CA ASN A 118 -0.34 1.40 15.77
C ASN A 118 -0.99 1.78 14.43
N ASN A 119 -0.35 1.41 13.32
CA ASN A 119 -0.90 1.70 11.99
C ASN A 119 -2.23 0.97 11.74
N LEU A 120 -2.32 -0.32 12.09
CA LEU A 120 -3.56 -1.11 11.98
C LEU A 120 -4.71 -0.48 12.79
N ARG A 121 -4.42 -0.04 14.03
CA ARG A 121 -5.39 0.66 14.88
C ARG A 121 -5.78 2.01 14.28
N GLY A 122 -4.79 2.81 13.84
CA GLY A 122 -5.02 4.10 13.22
C GLY A 122 -5.86 4.02 11.95
N HIS A 123 -5.61 2.97 11.15
CA HIS A 123 -6.37 2.66 9.94
C HIS A 123 -7.84 2.33 10.27
N GLY A 124 -8.07 1.43 11.24
CA GLY A 124 -9.42 1.06 11.67
C GLY A 124 -10.23 2.25 12.20
N ILE A 125 -9.61 3.09 13.05
CA ILE A 125 -10.23 4.29 13.60
C ILE A 125 -10.50 5.33 12.50
N GLY A 126 -9.51 5.60 11.65
CA GLY A 126 -9.61 6.58 10.57
C GLY A 126 -10.71 6.24 9.56
N MET A 127 -10.84 4.96 9.19
CA MET A 127 -11.90 4.46 8.33
C MET A 127 -13.27 4.34 9.03
N LYS A 128 -13.33 4.53 10.34
CA LYS A 128 -14.55 4.32 11.13
C LYS A 128 -15.20 2.97 10.81
N LEU A 129 -14.42 1.89 10.96
CA LEU A 129 -14.89 0.54 10.65
C LEU A 129 -16.11 0.16 11.50
N VAL A 130 -17.06 -0.54 10.89
CA VAL A 130 -18.29 -1.03 11.50
C VAL A 130 -18.45 -2.52 11.24
N GLU A 131 -19.26 -3.19 12.07
CA GLU A 131 -19.44 -4.66 12.08
C GLU A 131 -19.82 -5.27 10.71
N ASN A 132 -20.60 -4.53 9.91
CA ASN A 132 -21.04 -4.99 8.58
C ASN A 132 -20.07 -4.63 7.44
N ASP A 133 -18.92 -4.06 7.76
CA ASP A 133 -17.92 -3.78 6.74
C ASP A 133 -17.27 -5.06 6.24
N ARG A 134 -17.01 -5.07 4.94
CA ARG A 134 -16.34 -6.15 4.24
C ARG A 134 -15.30 -5.58 3.29
N CYS A 135 -14.11 -6.12 3.31
CA CYS A 135 -13.04 -5.70 2.41
C CYS A 135 -13.09 -6.52 1.11
N VAL A 136 -12.84 -5.85 -0.02
CA VAL A 136 -12.58 -6.49 -1.32
C VAL A 136 -11.26 -5.99 -1.83
N SER A 137 -10.32 -6.88 -2.15
CA SER A 137 -8.99 -6.47 -2.60
C SER A 137 -8.45 -7.33 -3.74
N TRP A 138 -7.80 -6.67 -4.69
CA TRP A 138 -6.98 -7.29 -5.74
C TRP A 138 -5.49 -6.90 -5.60
N LEU A 139 -5.15 -6.10 -4.57
CA LEU A 139 -3.80 -5.60 -4.35
C LEU A 139 -2.84 -6.72 -3.95
N PRO A 140 -1.60 -6.69 -4.47
CA PRO A 140 -0.61 -7.71 -4.17
C PRO A 140 -0.10 -7.58 -2.72
N TRP A 141 0.13 -8.71 -2.06
CA TRP A 141 0.58 -8.74 -0.66
C TRP A 141 2.08 -8.49 -0.46
N TYR A 142 2.84 -8.32 -1.52
CA TYR A 142 4.22 -7.85 -1.42
C TYR A 142 4.32 -6.31 -1.36
N HIS A 143 3.20 -5.60 -1.59
CA HIS A 143 3.09 -4.15 -1.45
C HIS A 143 2.38 -3.79 -0.15
N ASP A 144 2.84 -2.75 0.55
CA ASP A 144 2.31 -2.30 1.84
C ASP A 144 0.79 -2.08 1.83
N MET A 145 0.24 -1.44 0.81
CA MET A 145 -1.21 -1.22 0.70
C MET A 145 -2.00 -2.53 0.61
N GLY A 146 -1.46 -3.55 -0.07
CA GLY A 146 -2.07 -4.88 -0.13
C GLY A 146 -1.87 -5.67 1.17
N LEU A 147 -0.65 -5.69 1.70
CA LEU A 147 -0.30 -6.42 2.91
C LEU A 147 -0.93 -5.79 4.16
N VAL A 148 -0.56 -4.55 4.45
CA VAL A 148 -1.01 -3.89 5.69
C VAL A 148 -2.46 -3.45 5.59
N GLY A 149 -2.82 -2.78 4.48
CA GLY A 149 -4.16 -2.19 4.31
C GLY A 149 -5.26 -3.21 4.05
N CYS A 150 -4.98 -4.26 3.28
CA CYS A 150 -6.02 -5.18 2.80
C CYS A 150 -5.90 -6.62 3.31
N LEU A 151 -4.81 -7.00 4.00
CA LEU A 151 -4.68 -8.30 4.67
C LEU A 151 -4.63 -8.11 6.19
N LEU A 152 -3.60 -7.42 6.71
CA LEU A 152 -3.38 -7.34 8.15
C LEU A 152 -4.40 -6.43 8.86
N SER A 153 -4.80 -5.31 8.25
CA SER A 153 -5.82 -4.42 8.83
C SER A 153 -7.19 -5.08 8.96
N PRO A 154 -7.72 -5.78 7.94
CA PRO A 154 -8.93 -6.57 8.10
C PRO A 154 -8.83 -7.65 9.19
N ILE A 155 -7.71 -8.39 9.25
CA ILE A 155 -7.50 -9.40 10.30
C ILE A 155 -7.55 -8.76 11.70
N ALA A 156 -6.80 -7.68 11.92
CA ALA A 156 -6.74 -7.01 13.22
C ALA A 156 -8.07 -6.38 13.65
N ASN A 157 -8.88 -5.95 12.68
CA ASN A 157 -10.19 -5.34 12.93
C ASN A 157 -11.36 -6.31 12.72
N GLN A 158 -11.09 -7.61 12.53
CA GLN A 158 -12.10 -8.67 12.35
C GLN A 158 -13.07 -8.41 11.17
N VAL A 159 -12.56 -7.79 10.10
CA VAL A 159 -13.29 -7.52 8.87
C VAL A 159 -13.06 -8.66 7.87
N SER A 160 -14.14 -9.28 7.41
CA SER A 160 -14.05 -10.31 6.36
C SER A 160 -13.53 -9.73 5.05
N THR A 161 -12.72 -10.50 4.31
CA THR A 161 -12.12 -10.02 3.04
C THR A 161 -12.29 -11.01 1.92
N ASP A 162 -12.74 -10.54 0.76
CA ASP A 162 -12.72 -11.26 -0.50
C ASP A 162 -11.51 -10.83 -1.34
N TYR A 163 -10.74 -11.80 -1.81
CA TYR A 163 -9.54 -11.53 -2.61
C TYR A 163 -9.74 -11.93 -4.06
N LEU A 164 -9.38 -11.02 -4.95
CA LEU A 164 -9.17 -11.26 -6.37
C LEU A 164 -7.66 -11.28 -6.62
N ARG A 165 -7.15 -12.26 -7.35
CA ARG A 165 -5.73 -12.27 -7.69
C ARG A 165 -5.39 -11.07 -8.58
N THR A 166 -4.22 -10.47 -8.38
CA THR A 166 -3.75 -9.32 -9.17
C THR A 166 -3.74 -9.62 -10.68
N GLU A 167 -3.37 -10.85 -11.08
CA GLU A 167 -3.37 -11.27 -12.48
C GLU A 167 -4.80 -11.36 -13.05
N ASP A 168 -5.77 -11.77 -12.24
CA ASP A 168 -7.17 -11.84 -12.66
C ASP A 168 -7.77 -10.43 -12.82
N PHE A 169 -7.40 -9.50 -11.93
CA PHE A 169 -7.70 -8.08 -12.10
C PHE A 169 -7.08 -7.53 -13.39
N ALA A 170 -5.79 -7.77 -13.62
CA ALA A 170 -5.09 -7.29 -14.82
C ALA A 170 -5.75 -7.76 -16.14
N ARG A 171 -6.21 -9.01 -16.16
CA ARG A 171 -6.91 -9.59 -17.33
C ARG A 171 -8.35 -9.11 -17.47
N ARG A 172 -9.08 -8.99 -16.36
CA ARG A 172 -10.51 -8.68 -16.29
C ARG A 172 -10.80 -7.68 -15.17
N PRO A 173 -10.44 -6.38 -15.33
CA PRO A 173 -10.56 -5.38 -14.26
C PRO A 173 -11.97 -5.27 -13.67
N LEU A 174 -13.00 -5.46 -14.50
CA LEU A 174 -14.39 -5.40 -14.05
C LEU A 174 -14.78 -6.55 -13.11
N ALA A 175 -14.00 -7.62 -13.01
CA ALA A 175 -14.21 -8.67 -12.02
C ALA A 175 -14.08 -8.16 -10.56
N TRP A 176 -13.32 -7.09 -10.36
CA TRP A 176 -13.28 -6.37 -9.09
C TRP A 176 -14.64 -5.78 -8.70
N LEU A 177 -15.30 -5.12 -9.67
CA LEU A 177 -16.64 -4.53 -9.46
C LEU A 177 -17.72 -5.61 -9.35
N ASP A 178 -17.60 -6.72 -10.10
CA ASP A 178 -18.48 -7.89 -9.95
C ASP A 178 -18.40 -8.47 -8.52
N LEU A 179 -17.18 -8.50 -7.93
CA LEU A 179 -16.96 -8.99 -6.57
C LEU A 179 -17.54 -8.04 -5.52
N ILE A 180 -17.35 -6.71 -5.70
CA ILE A 180 -17.96 -5.69 -4.84
C ILE A 180 -19.49 -5.78 -4.88
N SER A 181 -20.08 -5.94 -6.06
CA SER A 181 -21.53 -5.99 -6.25
C SER A 181 -22.21 -7.18 -5.58
N ARG A 182 -21.49 -8.28 -5.36
CA ARG A 182 -22.01 -9.49 -4.70
C ARG A 182 -22.06 -9.37 -3.17
N ASN A 183 -21.45 -8.31 -2.64
CA ASN A 183 -21.30 -8.16 -1.22
C ASN A 183 -22.60 -7.72 -0.55
N GLU A 184 -23.07 -8.47 0.46
CA GLU A 184 -24.30 -8.15 1.18
C GLU A 184 -24.10 -7.04 2.23
N GLY A 185 -22.86 -6.85 2.74
CA GLY A 185 -22.46 -5.80 3.67
C GLY A 185 -22.02 -4.51 2.96
N THR A 186 -21.58 -3.55 3.75
CA THR A 186 -20.91 -2.35 3.22
C THR A 186 -19.47 -2.69 2.80
N THR A 187 -19.05 -2.16 1.66
CA THR A 187 -17.76 -2.54 1.07
C THR A 187 -16.68 -1.48 1.30
N LEU A 188 -15.50 -1.97 1.63
CA LEU A 188 -14.24 -1.23 1.64
C LEU A 188 -13.35 -1.81 0.54
N SER A 189 -12.76 -0.97 -0.28
CA SER A 189 -11.80 -1.46 -1.26
C SER A 189 -10.84 -0.35 -1.66
N TYR A 190 -9.56 -0.68 -1.81
CA TYR A 190 -8.50 0.25 -2.18
C TYR A 190 -7.96 -0.04 -3.57
N SER A 191 -7.56 1.02 -4.25
CA SER A 191 -6.86 0.94 -5.53
C SER A 191 -6.04 2.21 -5.77
N PRO A 192 -4.87 2.13 -6.42
CA PRO A 192 -4.26 3.28 -7.07
C PRO A 192 -5.20 3.86 -8.16
N THR A 193 -4.93 5.09 -8.56
CA THR A 193 -5.74 5.81 -9.58
C THR A 193 -5.95 5.01 -10.86
N PHE A 194 -4.91 4.27 -11.30
CA PHE A 194 -4.99 3.48 -12.54
C PHE A 194 -6.04 2.37 -12.49
N GLY A 195 -6.32 1.78 -11.32
CA GLY A 195 -7.31 0.72 -11.20
C GLY A 195 -8.73 1.23 -11.43
N TYR A 196 -9.03 2.43 -10.95
CA TYR A 196 -10.30 3.12 -11.27
C TYR A 196 -10.36 3.50 -12.75
N ASP A 197 -9.29 4.03 -13.32
CA ASP A 197 -9.20 4.43 -14.72
C ASP A 197 -9.47 3.25 -15.67
N ILE A 198 -8.81 2.12 -15.44
CA ILE A 198 -8.96 0.94 -16.30
C ILE A 198 -10.38 0.37 -16.24
N CYS A 199 -11.03 0.41 -15.08
CA CYS A 199 -12.43 -0.02 -14.95
C CYS A 199 -13.37 0.92 -15.72
N ALA A 200 -13.22 2.25 -15.56
CA ALA A 200 -14.03 3.22 -16.28
C ALA A 200 -13.90 3.10 -17.81
N ARG A 201 -12.67 2.88 -18.30
CA ARG A 201 -12.43 2.68 -19.76
C ARG A 201 -12.95 1.36 -20.32
N ARG A 202 -13.13 0.34 -19.47
CA ARG A 202 -13.59 -0.99 -19.91
C ARG A 202 -15.09 -1.12 -19.99
N ILE A 203 -15.86 -0.13 -19.53
CA ILE A 203 -17.31 -0.12 -19.68
C ILE A 203 -17.67 0.16 -21.14
N SER A 204 -18.42 -0.77 -21.73
CA SER A 204 -18.99 -0.61 -23.06
C SER A 204 -20.25 0.25 -22.99
N SER A 205 -20.41 1.19 -23.92
CA SER A 205 -21.61 2.01 -24.07
C SER A 205 -22.89 1.20 -24.44
N GLN A 206 -22.75 -0.10 -24.68
CA GLN A 206 -23.85 -0.97 -25.09
C GLN A 206 -24.49 -1.78 -23.94
N SER A 207 -23.90 -1.79 -22.74
CA SER A 207 -24.44 -2.51 -21.58
C SER A 207 -24.92 -1.50 -20.54
N SER A 208 -26.15 -1.70 -20.02
CA SER A 208 -26.57 -0.97 -18.83
C SER A 208 -25.67 -1.34 -17.66
N VAL A 209 -24.97 -0.36 -17.12
CA VAL A 209 -24.05 -0.54 -15.98
C VAL A 209 -24.86 -0.98 -14.75
N ALA A 210 -26.06 -0.42 -14.59
CA ALA A 210 -26.98 -0.75 -13.49
C ALA A 210 -27.50 -2.20 -13.56
N ASP A 211 -27.61 -2.81 -14.75
CA ASP A 211 -28.03 -4.21 -14.88
C ASP A 211 -26.92 -5.18 -14.46
N ARG A 212 -25.67 -4.72 -14.47
CA ARG A 212 -24.52 -5.57 -14.17
C ARG A 212 -24.00 -5.39 -12.76
N PHE A 213 -23.98 -4.16 -12.24
CA PHE A 213 -23.32 -3.82 -10.99
C PHE A 213 -24.28 -3.14 -10.01
N ASP A 214 -24.14 -3.47 -8.73
CA ASP A 214 -24.66 -2.70 -7.60
C ASP A 214 -23.49 -2.21 -6.73
N LEU A 215 -23.13 -0.95 -6.89
CA LEU A 215 -22.06 -0.30 -6.13
C LEU A 215 -22.61 0.64 -5.03
N SER A 216 -23.90 0.59 -4.77
CA SER A 216 -24.59 1.47 -3.81
C SER A 216 -24.08 1.31 -2.37
N ARG A 217 -23.56 0.12 -2.04
CA ARG A 217 -23.00 -0.22 -0.73
C ARG A 217 -21.49 -0.07 -0.65
N TRP A 218 -20.82 0.43 -1.69
CA TRP A 218 -19.40 0.72 -1.63
C TRP A 218 -19.18 1.98 -0.78
N ARG A 219 -18.88 1.76 0.50
CA ARG A 219 -18.77 2.83 1.50
C ARG A 219 -17.44 3.56 1.45
N LEU A 220 -16.34 2.85 1.32
CA LEU A 220 -15.00 3.41 1.25
C LEU A 220 -14.27 2.90 0.00
N ALA A 221 -14.09 3.79 -0.96
CA ALA A 221 -13.30 3.59 -2.15
C ALA A 221 -11.93 4.27 -1.95
N GLY A 222 -11.01 3.56 -1.29
CA GLY A 222 -9.71 4.08 -0.94
C GLY A 222 -8.85 4.34 -2.18
N ASN A 223 -8.15 5.46 -2.19
CA ASN A 223 -7.27 5.85 -3.29
C ASN A 223 -5.95 6.41 -2.74
N GLY A 224 -4.83 5.82 -3.14
CA GLY A 224 -3.49 6.18 -2.72
C GLY A 224 -2.42 5.43 -3.50
N ALA A 225 -1.19 5.45 -3.02
CA ALA A 225 0.02 4.85 -3.59
C ALA A 225 0.52 5.48 -4.91
N ASP A 226 -0.28 6.28 -5.59
CA ASP A 226 0.10 7.10 -6.74
C ASP A 226 -0.53 8.49 -6.62
N MET A 227 -0.15 9.39 -7.56
CA MET A 227 -0.77 10.71 -7.60
C MET A 227 -2.25 10.59 -7.98
N ILE A 228 -3.13 10.98 -7.08
CA ILE A 228 -4.57 10.96 -7.29
C ILE A 228 -4.94 12.00 -8.35
N ARG A 229 -5.58 11.54 -9.41
CA ARG A 229 -6.01 12.38 -10.55
C ARG A 229 -7.51 12.63 -10.49
N PRO A 230 -7.95 13.85 -10.16
CA PRO A 230 -9.38 14.17 -9.98
C PRO A 230 -10.22 13.92 -11.24
N ASP A 231 -9.65 14.17 -12.42
CA ASP A 231 -10.29 13.92 -13.72
C ASP A 231 -10.62 12.44 -13.92
N VAL A 232 -9.69 11.55 -13.58
CA VAL A 232 -9.88 10.11 -13.65
C VAL A 232 -10.95 9.64 -12.67
N MET A 233 -10.89 10.15 -11.44
CA MET A 233 -11.85 9.80 -10.40
C MET A 233 -13.26 10.28 -10.78
N GLN A 234 -13.38 11.47 -11.36
CA GLN A 234 -14.68 11.96 -11.86
C GLN A 234 -15.20 11.12 -13.02
N ASN A 235 -14.32 10.65 -13.92
CA ASN A 235 -14.70 9.73 -14.99
C ASN A 235 -15.25 8.41 -14.43
N PHE A 236 -14.66 7.90 -13.35
CA PHE A 236 -15.16 6.70 -12.66
C PHE A 236 -16.57 6.95 -12.06
N VAL A 237 -16.77 8.09 -11.38
CA VAL A 237 -18.10 8.47 -10.87
C VAL A 237 -19.12 8.48 -11.99
N ASN A 238 -18.81 9.17 -13.09
CA ASN A 238 -19.72 9.29 -14.23
C ASN A 238 -20.06 7.93 -14.87
N ALA A 239 -19.06 7.03 -14.96
CA ALA A 239 -19.23 5.71 -15.54
C ALA A 239 -20.09 4.76 -14.69
N PHE A 240 -20.10 4.95 -13.35
CA PHE A 240 -20.76 4.02 -12.43
C PHE A 240 -21.85 4.66 -11.56
N ALA A 241 -22.28 5.88 -11.88
CA ALA A 241 -23.37 6.56 -11.17
C ALA A 241 -24.68 5.75 -11.22
N ASP A 242 -25.02 5.21 -12.38
CA ASP A 242 -26.23 4.40 -12.58
C ASP A 242 -26.17 3.06 -11.83
N ALA A 243 -24.96 2.56 -11.52
CA ALA A 243 -24.75 1.42 -10.65
C ALA A 243 -24.78 1.79 -9.14
N GLY A 244 -25.11 3.02 -8.79
CA GLY A 244 -25.23 3.50 -7.43
C GLY A 244 -23.92 3.93 -6.76
N PHE A 245 -22.80 4.03 -7.50
CA PHE A 245 -21.54 4.53 -6.93
C PHE A 245 -21.66 6.00 -6.55
N LYS A 246 -21.22 6.32 -5.35
CA LYS A 246 -21.30 7.69 -4.79
C LYS A 246 -19.92 8.33 -4.73
N ALA A 247 -19.76 9.55 -5.25
CA ALA A 247 -18.50 10.28 -5.24
C ALA A 247 -17.90 10.49 -3.83
N ASN A 248 -18.76 10.63 -2.83
CA ASN A 248 -18.34 10.77 -1.43
C ASN A 248 -17.85 9.45 -0.79
N ALA A 249 -17.93 8.32 -1.50
CA ALA A 249 -17.30 7.07 -1.08
C ALA A 249 -15.77 7.12 -1.25
N PHE A 250 -15.23 7.98 -2.11
CA PHE A 250 -13.78 8.09 -2.24
C PHE A 250 -13.10 8.50 -0.94
N LEU A 251 -12.00 7.80 -0.65
CA LEU A 251 -11.17 8.01 0.54
C LEU A 251 -9.71 8.25 0.11
N PRO A 252 -9.38 9.47 -0.36
CA PRO A 252 -7.99 9.81 -0.61
C PRO A 252 -7.12 9.58 0.62
N SER A 253 -5.93 9.03 0.40
CA SER A 253 -4.99 8.72 1.47
C SER A 253 -3.55 8.92 1.00
N TYR A 254 -2.68 9.20 1.96
CA TYR A 254 -1.25 9.28 1.75
C TYR A 254 -0.55 8.35 2.73
N GLY A 255 0.48 7.69 2.25
CA GLY A 255 1.31 6.81 3.05
C GLY A 255 2.44 6.19 2.26
N LEU A 256 3.32 5.49 2.97
CA LEU A 256 4.53 4.86 2.44
C LEU A 256 4.97 3.72 3.37
N ALA A 257 5.76 2.79 2.85
CA ALA A 257 6.24 1.64 3.61
C ALA A 257 7.06 2.05 4.84
N GLU A 258 7.82 3.15 4.76
CA GLU A 258 8.62 3.71 5.85
C GLU A 258 7.79 4.26 7.03
N ALA A 259 6.49 4.47 6.81
CA ALA A 259 5.51 4.74 7.86
C ALA A 259 4.54 3.55 8.05
N THR A 260 5.00 2.35 7.77
CA THR A 260 4.24 1.08 7.78
C THR A 260 3.20 1.03 6.67
N LEU A 261 2.31 2.01 6.55
CA LEU A 261 1.37 2.24 5.46
C LEU A 261 0.80 3.66 5.53
N ALA A 262 -0.23 3.88 6.35
CA ALA A 262 -1.02 5.11 6.35
C ALA A 262 -0.36 6.21 7.19
N VAL A 263 -0.19 7.38 6.60
CA VAL A 263 0.19 8.63 7.27
C VAL A 263 -1.01 9.53 7.43
N THR A 264 -1.80 9.73 6.37
CA THR A 264 -3.03 10.50 6.42
C THR A 264 -4.19 9.79 5.71
N LEU A 265 -5.41 10.03 6.18
CA LEU A 265 -6.65 9.56 5.60
C LEU A 265 -7.68 10.68 5.52
N MET A 266 -8.41 10.74 4.42
CA MET A 266 -9.59 11.59 4.32
C MET A 266 -10.69 11.06 5.25
N PRO A 267 -11.43 11.90 5.98
CA PRO A 267 -12.58 11.42 6.74
C PRO A 267 -13.62 10.76 5.84
N PRO A 268 -14.18 9.60 6.25
CA PRO A 268 -15.22 8.91 5.49
C PRO A 268 -16.41 9.79 5.17
N GLY A 269 -16.86 9.77 3.92
CA GLY A 269 -18.02 10.52 3.42
C GLY A 269 -17.71 11.90 2.87
N GLU A 270 -16.47 12.39 2.97
CA GLU A 270 -16.07 13.69 2.41
C GLU A 270 -15.74 13.61 0.91
N GLY A 271 -15.29 12.44 0.43
CA GLY A 271 -14.91 12.26 -0.96
C GLY A 271 -13.63 12.99 -1.34
N ILE A 272 -13.48 13.32 -2.63
CA ILE A 272 -12.30 14.03 -3.15
C ILE A 272 -12.52 15.53 -3.07
N THR A 273 -11.64 16.22 -2.35
CA THR A 273 -11.52 17.68 -2.34
C THR A 273 -10.24 18.10 -3.05
N VAL A 274 -10.31 19.19 -3.80
CA VAL A 274 -9.24 19.62 -4.73
C VAL A 274 -8.92 21.08 -4.50
N GLU A 275 -7.63 21.42 -4.45
CA GLU A 275 -7.13 22.78 -4.56
C GLU A 275 -6.45 22.99 -5.92
N LEU A 276 -6.72 24.13 -6.55
CA LEU A 276 -6.04 24.53 -7.78
C LEU A 276 -4.80 25.35 -7.43
N VAL A 277 -3.64 24.82 -7.70
CA VAL A 277 -2.35 25.45 -7.39
C VAL A 277 -1.63 25.83 -8.67
N GLU A 278 -1.07 27.05 -8.73
CA GLU A 278 -0.26 27.49 -9.88
C GLU A 278 0.97 26.59 -10.08
N GLU A 279 1.23 26.16 -11.33
CA GLU A 279 2.35 25.26 -11.64
C GLU A 279 3.70 25.86 -11.28
N GLU A 280 3.85 27.18 -11.45
CA GLU A 280 5.06 27.92 -11.06
C GLU A 280 5.32 27.82 -9.57
N ARG A 281 4.27 27.89 -8.75
CA ARG A 281 4.36 27.72 -7.30
C ARG A 281 4.79 26.28 -6.94
N LEU A 282 4.24 25.27 -7.61
CA LEU A 282 4.63 23.87 -7.40
C LEU A 282 6.10 23.60 -7.79
N SER A 283 6.58 24.28 -8.84
CA SER A 283 7.96 24.12 -9.32
C SER A 283 8.98 25.03 -8.62
N GLY A 284 8.54 25.90 -7.68
CA GLY A 284 9.40 26.89 -7.03
C GLY A 284 9.93 27.99 -7.96
N ARG A 285 9.34 28.15 -9.16
CA ARG A 285 9.76 29.14 -10.16
C ARG A 285 8.98 30.45 -10.00
N PRO A 286 9.61 31.60 -10.26
CA PRO A 286 8.88 32.85 -10.36
C PRO A 286 7.82 32.80 -11.48
N ARG A 287 6.66 33.38 -11.24
CA ARG A 287 5.60 33.46 -12.24
C ARG A 287 6.00 34.34 -13.40
N ASP A 288 5.89 33.82 -14.62
CA ASP A 288 6.02 34.56 -15.85
C ASP A 288 4.69 35.30 -16.15
N LEU A 289 4.64 36.58 -15.83
CA LEU A 289 3.45 37.40 -16.02
C LEU A 289 3.07 37.64 -17.50
N SER A 290 3.95 37.30 -18.44
CA SER A 290 3.67 37.39 -19.88
C SER A 290 2.81 36.23 -20.39
N ARG A 291 2.59 35.18 -19.59
CA ARG A 291 1.83 33.99 -19.95
C ARG A 291 0.60 33.82 -19.05
N PRO A 292 -0.47 33.18 -19.56
CA PRO A 292 -1.59 32.78 -18.71
C PRO A 292 -1.11 31.84 -17.60
N ALA A 293 -1.65 32.00 -16.39
CA ALA A 293 -1.37 31.10 -15.27
C ALA A 293 -1.88 29.68 -15.60
N ARG A 294 -1.05 28.68 -15.33
CA ARG A 294 -1.44 27.27 -15.39
C ARG A 294 -1.68 26.76 -13.98
N TYR A 295 -2.71 25.94 -13.83
CA TYR A 295 -3.07 25.39 -12.55
C TYR A 295 -3.03 23.87 -12.62
N ARG A 296 -2.55 23.25 -11.53
CA ARG A 296 -2.67 21.82 -11.29
C ARG A 296 -3.65 21.58 -10.16
N ALA A 297 -4.52 20.63 -10.36
CA ALA A 297 -5.44 20.15 -9.32
C ALA A 297 -4.69 19.23 -8.36
N ILE A 298 -4.61 19.60 -7.09
CA ILE A 298 -3.98 18.81 -6.02
C ILE A 298 -5.08 18.29 -5.11
N VAL A 299 -5.07 16.97 -4.87
CA VAL A 299 -6.06 16.31 -4.02
C VAL A 299 -5.61 16.38 -2.57
N ASN A 300 -6.55 16.73 -1.69
CA ASN A 300 -6.37 16.65 -0.25
C ASN A 300 -6.38 15.19 0.19
N CYS A 301 -5.31 14.73 0.81
CA CYS A 301 -5.15 13.37 1.33
C CYS A 301 -5.55 13.21 2.81
N GLY A 302 -6.28 14.19 3.35
CA GLY A 302 -6.91 14.10 4.67
C GLY A 302 -6.02 14.51 5.84
N LYS A 303 -6.24 13.87 6.98
CA LYS A 303 -5.61 14.21 8.26
C LYS A 303 -4.71 13.09 8.73
N PRO A 304 -3.68 13.40 9.55
CA PRO A 304 -2.83 12.39 10.16
C PRO A 304 -3.66 11.31 10.86
N VAL A 305 -3.25 10.03 10.69
CA VAL A 305 -3.84 8.92 11.42
C VAL A 305 -3.42 8.96 12.89
N LEU A 306 -4.01 8.09 13.70
CA LEU A 306 -3.78 8.03 15.15
C LEU A 306 -2.28 8.09 15.49
N ASP A 307 -1.94 9.00 16.41
CA ASP A 307 -0.59 9.20 16.96
C ASP A 307 0.49 9.57 15.92
N MET A 308 0.10 9.94 14.71
CA MET A 308 1.02 10.46 13.70
C MET A 308 0.98 11.98 13.66
N GLU A 309 2.14 12.58 13.49
CA GLU A 309 2.35 14.00 13.25
C GLU A 309 2.90 14.20 11.83
N VAL A 310 2.47 15.28 11.18
CA VAL A 310 2.97 15.66 9.84
C VAL A 310 3.41 17.11 9.88
N GLU A 311 4.57 17.39 9.32
CA GLU A 311 5.09 18.74 9.11
C GLU A 311 5.53 18.93 7.67
N ILE A 312 5.37 20.14 7.17
CA ILE A 312 6.00 20.56 5.92
C ILE A 312 7.26 21.36 6.25
N ARG A 313 8.41 20.92 5.74
CA ARG A 313 9.70 21.58 6.03
C ARG A 313 10.35 22.14 4.78
N GLY A 314 11.01 23.27 4.95
CA GLY A 314 11.86 23.87 3.91
C GLY A 314 13.23 23.21 3.82
N GLU A 315 14.02 23.61 2.83
CA GLU A 315 15.43 23.13 2.65
C GLU A 315 16.32 23.38 3.88
N ASN A 316 15.99 24.38 4.68
CA ASN A 316 16.66 24.70 5.92
C ASN A 316 16.22 23.86 7.13
N GLY A 317 15.39 22.84 6.91
CA GLY A 317 14.84 21.94 7.94
C GLY A 317 13.77 22.56 8.85
N ARG A 318 13.41 23.83 8.66
CA ARG A 318 12.39 24.49 9.49
C ARG A 318 10.99 24.22 8.95
N ALA A 319 10.05 24.06 9.88
CA ALA A 319 8.63 23.96 9.56
C ALA A 319 8.14 25.20 8.77
N LYS A 320 7.30 24.95 7.80
CA LYS A 320 6.64 25.97 6.98
C LYS A 320 5.21 26.22 7.49
N GLY A 321 4.69 27.41 7.23
CA GLY A 321 3.29 27.70 7.48
C GLY A 321 2.35 27.11 6.43
N ASP A 322 1.04 27.28 6.68
CA ASP A 322 -0.01 26.81 5.79
C ASP A 322 0.17 27.31 4.36
N HIS A 323 -0.22 26.47 3.41
CA HIS A 323 -0.10 26.70 1.97
C HIS A 323 1.33 26.95 1.46
N GLN A 324 2.38 26.67 2.24
CA GLN A 324 3.77 26.75 1.80
C GLN A 324 4.28 25.36 1.41
N ILE A 325 4.68 25.21 0.15
CA ILE A 325 5.16 23.95 -0.37
C ILE A 325 6.56 23.64 0.19
N GLY A 326 6.76 22.41 0.63
CA GLY A 326 8.02 21.90 1.13
C GLY A 326 8.02 20.38 1.16
N LYS A 327 9.05 19.80 1.77
CA LYS A 327 9.14 18.37 2.01
C LYS A 327 8.17 17.94 3.10
N VAL A 328 7.49 16.82 2.87
CA VAL A 328 6.62 16.17 3.86
C VAL A 328 7.51 15.41 4.84
N TRP A 329 7.34 15.71 6.11
CA TRP A 329 7.96 14.98 7.22
C TRP A 329 6.87 14.39 8.10
N CYS A 330 7.09 13.18 8.58
CA CYS A 330 6.16 12.57 9.54
C CYS A 330 6.89 11.97 10.74
N LYS A 331 6.19 11.90 11.85
CA LYS A 331 6.66 11.33 13.11
C LYS A 331 5.53 10.59 13.79
N GLY A 332 5.86 9.52 14.47
CA GLY A 332 4.90 8.75 15.27
C GLY A 332 5.30 7.29 15.38
N PRO A 333 4.54 6.52 16.16
CA PRO A 333 4.88 5.13 16.43
C PRO A 333 4.76 4.20 15.22
N SER A 334 4.13 4.65 14.12
CA SER A 334 4.07 3.88 12.86
C SER A 334 5.28 4.03 11.96
N VAL A 335 6.23 4.94 12.30
CA VAL A 335 7.46 5.12 11.52
C VAL A 335 8.36 3.90 11.68
N MET A 336 9.02 3.49 10.61
CA MET A 336 9.95 2.36 10.56
C MET A 336 11.05 2.46 11.64
N HIS A 337 11.60 1.34 12.01
CA HIS A 337 12.80 1.30 12.85
C HIS A 337 14.04 1.81 12.07
N SER A 338 14.23 1.28 10.86
CA SER A 338 15.39 1.61 10.01
C SER A 338 15.19 1.00 8.61
N TYR A 339 16.06 1.36 7.69
CA TYR A 339 16.33 0.49 6.55
C TYR A 339 17.26 -0.65 6.98
N TYR A 340 16.89 -1.87 6.65
CA TYR A 340 17.61 -3.07 7.03
C TYR A 340 19.00 -3.08 6.40
N ARG A 341 20.05 -3.22 7.23
CA ARG A 341 21.46 -3.21 6.84
C ARG A 341 21.92 -1.97 6.07
N ASP A 342 21.16 -0.87 6.16
CA ASP A 342 21.51 0.39 5.50
C ASP A 342 21.45 1.58 6.49
N PRO A 343 22.47 1.69 7.37
CA PRO A 343 22.49 2.76 8.36
C PRO A 343 22.68 4.15 7.73
N GLU A 344 23.33 4.24 6.56
CA GLU A 344 23.54 5.52 5.87
C GLU A 344 22.21 6.06 5.32
N ALA A 345 21.45 5.24 4.60
CA ALA A 345 20.13 5.62 4.11
C ALA A 345 19.17 5.92 5.28
N THR A 346 19.26 5.14 6.37
CA THR A 346 18.47 5.40 7.58
C THR A 346 18.78 6.77 8.16
N ALA A 347 20.05 7.10 8.38
CA ALA A 347 20.45 8.38 8.94
C ALA A 347 20.14 9.57 8.01
N ALA A 348 20.07 9.33 6.70
CA ALA A 348 19.73 10.37 5.72
C ALA A 348 18.25 10.78 5.78
N CYS A 349 17.34 9.88 6.14
CA CYS A 349 15.91 10.16 6.15
C CYS A 349 15.27 10.22 7.55
N LEU A 350 15.88 9.59 8.57
CA LEU A 350 15.33 9.52 9.93
C LEU A 350 16.15 10.38 10.89
N VAL A 351 15.64 11.56 11.23
CA VAL A 351 16.34 12.56 12.06
C VAL A 351 15.46 12.95 13.26
N ASP A 352 15.95 12.74 14.48
CA ASP A 352 15.25 13.07 15.73
C ASP A 352 13.82 12.47 15.82
N GLY A 353 13.64 11.28 15.28
CA GLY A 353 12.36 10.58 15.22
C GLY A 353 11.41 11.09 14.13
N TRP A 354 11.84 12.04 13.31
CA TRP A 354 11.13 12.50 12.11
C TRP A 354 11.66 11.81 10.86
N LEU A 355 10.75 11.32 10.05
CA LEU A 355 11.02 10.74 8.74
C LEU A 355 10.86 11.80 7.64
N ASP A 356 11.94 12.10 6.90
CA ASP A 356 11.87 12.78 5.60
C ASP A 356 11.32 11.78 4.57
N THR A 357 10.09 11.98 4.13
CA THR A 357 9.43 11.05 3.21
C THR A 357 9.96 11.14 1.78
N GLY A 358 10.71 12.19 1.46
CA GLY A 358 11.13 12.50 0.10
C GLY A 358 10.03 13.15 -0.76
N ASP A 359 8.79 13.14 -0.30
CA ASP A 359 7.66 13.72 -1.03
C ASP A 359 7.52 15.22 -0.78
N MET A 360 6.90 15.90 -1.72
CA MET A 360 6.57 17.33 -1.64
C MET A 360 5.08 17.51 -1.34
N GLY A 361 4.78 18.45 -0.46
CA GLY A 361 3.39 18.77 -0.11
C GLY A 361 3.25 20.14 0.55
N TYR A 362 2.04 20.42 1.03
CA TYR A 362 1.69 21.58 1.85
C TYR A 362 0.49 21.24 2.74
N MET A 363 0.30 22.02 3.77
CA MET A 363 -0.85 21.94 4.69
C MET A 363 -1.79 23.12 4.45
#